data_858f95fa3a033f89595b7da9c48fe4ba
#
_entry.id   858f95fa3a033f89595b7da9c48fe4ba
#
_cell.length_a   1.000
_cell.length_b   1.000
_cell.length_c   1.000
_cell.angle_alpha   90.00
_cell.angle_beta   90.00
_cell.angle_gamma   90.00
#
_symmetry.space_group_name_H-M   'P 1'
#
loop_
_entity.id
_entity.type
_entity.pdbx_description
1 polymer ?
#
loop_
_entity_poly.entity_id
_entity_poly.type
_entity_poly.pdbx_seq_one_letter_code
_entity_poly.pdbx_strand_id
1 'polypeptide(L)'
;MAALFAARRGARVLLLEGAKRIGAKILISGGGRCNVTHDAVHARDYNGNRNAIAKVLRTFDVPATIEFFRSLGVVLKREETGKLFPVTDRASTVLDALVGAVRDAGVEVRCGYRVETIERGFVINGELRANRLILATGGRSVPKTGSDGHGYLLARSLGHTTTPLFPALVPLILERDHWLTALSGTSVEAELILRGTNHRERGSMLFTHFGLSGPVVLDMSRHWVAQRGQAGAPLLHANLLPDETFESLERELLAANAHMTVPNFLHRKGLPERLAEAIGGGAIGKLTREERRRIIRSVVELPLPVTGDRGFDYAEVTAGGVPLSEVNLATMESRVCAGLFLCGEILDVDGKIGGYNFQWAWASGRLAGLDGTNGTDGTDGTDGKNGTDGTDGTDRTDG
;
A
#
# COMPACT_ATOMS: atom_id res chain seq x y z
N MET A 1 -8.92 -13.31 -0.06
CA MET A 1 -9.74 -12.77 1.06
C MET A 1 -11.21 -12.66 0.67
N ALA A 2 -11.62 -11.74 -0.21
CA ALA A 2 -13.04 -11.51 -0.50
C ALA A 2 -13.80 -12.78 -0.91
N ALA A 3 -13.30 -13.53 -1.89
CA ALA A 3 -13.90 -14.80 -2.33
C ALA A 3 -14.03 -15.83 -1.20
N LEU A 4 -13.00 -15.96 -0.36
CA LEU A 4 -13.02 -16.88 0.78
C LEU A 4 -14.11 -16.53 1.79
N PHE A 5 -14.21 -15.25 2.16
CA PHE A 5 -15.21 -14.83 3.14
C PHE A 5 -16.63 -14.86 2.57
N ALA A 6 -16.83 -14.55 1.28
CA ALA A 6 -18.11 -14.73 0.62
C ALA A 6 -18.57 -16.20 0.61
N ALA A 7 -17.68 -17.12 0.23
CA ALA A 7 -17.99 -18.55 0.23
C ALA A 7 -18.28 -19.09 1.64
N ARG A 8 -17.53 -18.66 2.66
CA ARG A 8 -17.78 -19.02 4.06
C ARG A 8 -19.13 -18.52 4.59
N ARG A 9 -19.75 -17.54 3.93
CA ARG A 9 -21.10 -17.05 4.21
C ARG A 9 -22.19 -17.75 3.37
N GLY A 10 -21.82 -18.78 2.61
CA GLY A 10 -22.73 -19.59 1.82
C GLY A 10 -22.96 -19.11 0.38
N ALA A 11 -22.25 -18.07 -0.07
CA ALA A 11 -22.36 -17.66 -1.47
C ALA A 11 -21.69 -18.66 -2.42
N ARG A 12 -22.31 -18.88 -3.58
CA ARG A 12 -21.64 -19.52 -4.72
C ARG A 12 -20.71 -18.51 -5.39
N VAL A 13 -19.40 -18.73 -5.30
CA VAL A 13 -18.38 -17.78 -5.73
C VAL A 13 -17.59 -18.30 -6.93
N LEU A 14 -17.50 -17.47 -7.98
CA LEU A 14 -16.57 -17.63 -9.10
C LEU A 14 -15.49 -16.54 -9.00
N LEU A 15 -14.24 -16.95 -8.84
CA LEU A 15 -13.08 -16.06 -8.85
C LEU A 15 -12.44 -16.09 -10.24
N LEU A 16 -12.43 -14.94 -10.91
CA LEU A 16 -11.82 -14.75 -12.22
C LEU A 16 -10.43 -14.11 -12.08
N GLU A 17 -9.42 -14.70 -12.69
CA GLU A 17 -8.05 -14.22 -12.73
C GLU A 17 -7.53 -14.17 -14.17
N GLY A 18 -7.08 -12.98 -14.61
CA GLY A 18 -6.57 -12.79 -15.98
C GLY A 18 -5.25 -13.49 -16.25
N ALA A 19 -4.41 -13.67 -15.23
CA ALA A 19 -3.14 -14.38 -15.37
C ALA A 19 -3.34 -15.91 -15.40
N LYS A 20 -2.37 -16.62 -15.98
CA LYS A 20 -2.37 -18.09 -16.00
C LYS A 20 -2.26 -18.72 -14.60
N ARG A 21 -1.74 -17.99 -13.62
CA ARG A 21 -1.58 -18.42 -12.22
C ARG A 21 -1.97 -17.29 -11.29
N ILE A 22 -2.71 -17.63 -10.23
CA ILE A 22 -3.12 -16.68 -9.19
C ILE A 22 -1.94 -16.30 -8.28
N GLY A 23 -1.95 -15.05 -7.76
CA GLY A 23 -1.09 -14.63 -6.65
C GLY A 23 0.28 -14.08 -7.03
N ALA A 24 0.51 -13.71 -8.29
CA ALA A 24 1.80 -13.20 -8.76
C ALA A 24 2.37 -12.06 -7.90
N LYS A 25 1.53 -11.11 -7.46
CA LYS A 25 1.98 -9.97 -6.62
C LYS A 25 2.38 -10.42 -5.21
N ILE A 26 1.72 -11.42 -4.63
CA ILE A 26 2.12 -12.01 -3.35
C ILE A 26 3.52 -12.63 -3.47
N LEU A 27 3.75 -13.41 -4.55
CA LEU A 27 5.01 -14.14 -4.75
C LEU A 27 6.24 -13.23 -4.87
N ILE A 28 6.12 -12.04 -5.44
CA ILE A 28 7.25 -11.11 -5.60
C ILE A 28 7.41 -10.16 -4.41
N SER A 29 6.39 -10.00 -3.58
CA SER A 29 6.38 -9.04 -2.49
C SER A 29 7.42 -9.35 -1.41
N GLY A 30 7.95 -8.29 -0.76
CA GLY A 30 8.94 -8.43 0.30
C GLY A 30 10.18 -9.25 -0.10
N GLY A 31 10.60 -9.14 -1.37
CA GLY A 31 11.74 -9.90 -1.91
C GLY A 31 11.48 -11.40 -2.02
N GLY A 32 10.24 -11.80 -2.33
CA GLY A 32 9.82 -13.21 -2.44
C GLY A 32 9.48 -13.88 -1.11
N ARG A 33 9.43 -13.13 -0.01
CA ARG A 33 9.09 -13.63 1.33
C ARG A 33 7.64 -13.35 1.75
N CYS A 34 6.98 -12.38 1.13
CA CYS A 34 5.67 -11.84 1.48
C CYS A 34 5.63 -11.16 2.86
N ASN A 35 5.76 -9.85 2.89
CA ASN A 35 5.52 -9.07 4.10
C ASN A 35 4.00 -8.97 4.35
N VAL A 36 3.47 -9.87 5.19
CA VAL A 36 2.02 -10.07 5.37
C VAL A 36 1.34 -8.85 5.99
N THR A 37 1.99 -8.25 6.98
CA THR A 37 1.53 -7.04 7.68
C THR A 37 2.68 -6.44 8.48
N HIS A 38 2.41 -5.40 9.26
CA HIS A 38 3.31 -4.78 10.22
C HIS A 38 2.79 -5.02 11.65
N ASP A 39 3.66 -5.02 12.66
CA ASP A 39 3.28 -5.22 14.07
C ASP A 39 2.40 -4.09 14.63
N ALA A 40 2.56 -2.87 14.07
CA ALA A 40 1.74 -1.71 14.39
C ALA A 40 1.24 -1.04 13.10
N VAL A 41 -0.07 -1.02 12.89
CA VAL A 41 -0.71 -0.40 11.74
C VAL A 41 -1.75 0.61 12.20
N HIS A 42 -1.56 1.86 11.79
CA HIS A 42 -2.46 2.97 12.11
C HIS A 42 -2.89 3.70 10.84
N ALA A 43 -4.03 4.37 10.87
CA ALA A 43 -4.52 5.16 9.73
C ALA A 43 -3.56 6.30 9.30
N ARG A 44 -2.67 6.75 10.19
CA ARG A 44 -1.64 7.74 9.87
C ARG A 44 -0.53 7.22 8.96
N ASP A 45 -0.40 5.89 8.85
CA ASP A 45 0.59 5.21 8.02
C ASP A 45 0.13 5.08 6.56
N TYR A 46 -1.05 5.63 6.27
CA TYR A 46 -1.67 5.65 4.94
C TYR A 46 -1.95 7.07 4.49
N ASN A 47 -1.99 7.24 3.18
CA ASN A 47 -2.49 8.41 2.49
C ASN A 47 -3.97 8.20 2.14
N GLY A 48 -4.76 9.28 2.22
CA GLY A 48 -6.21 9.25 2.04
C GLY A 48 -6.97 9.75 3.26
N ASN A 49 -8.25 9.45 3.33
CA ASN A 49 -9.11 9.86 4.45
C ASN A 49 -8.84 8.98 5.69
N ARG A 50 -8.09 9.50 6.65
CA ARG A 50 -7.66 8.79 7.87
C ARG A 50 -8.82 8.19 8.67
N ASN A 51 -9.95 8.89 8.77
CA ASN A 51 -11.11 8.39 9.52
C ASN A 51 -11.78 7.20 8.82
N ALA A 52 -11.88 7.27 7.50
CA ALA A 52 -12.39 6.19 6.67
C ALA A 52 -11.47 4.96 6.74
N ILE A 53 -10.18 5.16 6.59
CA ILE A 53 -9.17 4.10 6.69
C ILE A 53 -9.19 3.44 8.07
N ALA A 54 -9.23 4.23 9.16
CA ALA A 54 -9.30 3.71 10.52
C ALA A 54 -10.56 2.86 10.76
N LYS A 55 -11.69 3.23 10.15
CA LYS A 55 -12.94 2.47 10.26
C LYS A 55 -12.81 1.07 9.65
N VAL A 56 -12.20 0.97 8.47
CA VAL A 56 -12.00 -0.30 7.78
C VAL A 56 -10.95 -1.16 8.51
N LEU A 57 -9.80 -0.59 8.88
CA LEU A 57 -8.72 -1.33 9.55
C LEU A 57 -9.15 -1.93 10.90
N ARG A 58 -10.02 -1.26 11.65
CA ARG A 58 -10.55 -1.78 12.93
C ARG A 58 -11.39 -3.05 12.78
N THR A 59 -11.92 -3.34 11.58
CA THR A 59 -12.72 -4.54 11.36
C THR A 59 -11.87 -5.81 11.19
N PHE A 60 -10.58 -5.61 10.86
CA PHE A 60 -9.62 -6.69 10.70
C PHE A 60 -8.21 -6.11 10.97
N ASP A 61 -7.88 -6.01 12.23
CA ASP A 61 -6.63 -5.44 12.73
C ASP A 61 -5.44 -6.41 12.63
N VAL A 62 -4.29 -6.01 13.12
CA VAL A 62 -3.07 -6.83 13.07
C VAL A 62 -3.21 -8.14 13.86
N PRO A 63 -3.71 -8.14 15.11
CA PRO A 63 -3.99 -9.38 15.83
C PRO A 63 -4.92 -10.33 15.07
N ALA A 64 -6.02 -9.82 14.50
CA ALA A 64 -6.94 -10.62 13.69
C ALA A 64 -6.27 -11.18 12.42
N THR A 65 -5.38 -10.41 11.79
CA THR A 65 -4.61 -10.85 10.63
C THR A 65 -3.66 -11.99 11.01
N ILE A 66 -2.91 -11.85 12.09
CA ILE A 66 -2.00 -12.90 12.60
C ILE A 66 -2.77 -14.18 12.89
N GLU A 67 -3.90 -14.08 13.61
CA GLU A 67 -4.74 -15.21 13.95
C GLU A 67 -5.33 -15.88 12.70
N PHE A 68 -5.80 -15.10 11.75
CA PHE A 68 -6.29 -15.62 10.48
C PHE A 68 -5.24 -16.46 9.75
N PHE A 69 -4.03 -15.93 9.56
CA PHE A 69 -2.97 -16.68 8.90
C PHE A 69 -2.52 -17.89 9.71
N ARG A 70 -2.50 -17.79 11.05
CA ARG A 70 -2.24 -18.93 11.94
C ARG A 70 -3.29 -20.05 11.77
N SER A 71 -4.57 -19.68 11.64
CA SER A 71 -5.65 -20.64 11.38
C SER A 71 -5.54 -21.37 10.05
N LEU A 72 -4.78 -20.78 9.10
CA LEU A 72 -4.44 -21.41 7.81
C LEU A 72 -3.09 -22.14 7.86
N GLY A 73 -2.48 -22.31 9.04
CA GLY A 73 -1.17 -22.99 9.20
C GLY A 73 0.05 -22.10 8.89
N VAL A 74 -0.12 -20.78 8.73
CA VAL A 74 0.97 -19.84 8.47
C VAL A 74 1.37 -19.16 9.77
N VAL A 75 2.53 -19.51 10.31
CA VAL A 75 3.14 -18.85 11.46
C VAL A 75 3.96 -17.67 10.99
N LEU A 76 3.74 -16.50 11.60
CA LEU A 76 4.46 -15.27 11.29
C LEU A 76 5.54 -14.99 12.31
N LYS A 77 6.69 -14.47 11.84
CA LYS A 77 7.78 -13.91 12.67
C LYS A 77 7.85 -12.39 12.46
N ARG A 78 8.22 -11.69 13.53
CA ARG A 78 8.49 -10.25 13.51
C ARG A 78 9.98 -10.00 13.28
N GLU A 79 10.29 -9.10 12.34
CA GLU A 79 11.64 -8.54 12.19
C GLU A 79 11.80 -7.26 13.05
N GLU A 80 13.03 -6.82 13.26
CA GLU A 80 13.36 -5.64 14.08
C GLU A 80 12.64 -4.38 13.62
N THR A 81 12.41 -4.25 12.31
CA THR A 81 11.69 -3.14 11.70
C THR A 81 10.17 -3.21 11.87
N GLY A 82 9.64 -4.19 12.60
CA GLY A 82 8.20 -4.39 12.82
C GLY A 82 7.47 -5.16 11.71
N LYS A 83 8.14 -5.49 10.62
CA LYS A 83 7.56 -6.25 9.50
C LYS A 83 7.30 -7.70 9.90
N LEU A 84 6.16 -8.25 9.45
CA LEU A 84 5.76 -9.63 9.74
C LEU A 84 5.85 -10.49 8.49
N PHE A 85 6.71 -11.51 8.54
CA PHE A 85 6.93 -12.48 7.47
C PHE A 85 6.56 -13.89 7.92
N PRO A 86 6.24 -14.81 7.00
CA PRO A 86 6.14 -16.23 7.36
C PRO A 86 7.49 -16.73 7.87
N VAL A 87 7.49 -17.59 8.89
CA VAL A 87 8.74 -18.18 9.45
C VAL A 87 9.55 -18.96 8.42
N THR A 88 8.91 -19.37 7.32
CA THR A 88 9.55 -20.09 6.22
C THR A 88 10.34 -19.18 5.28
N ASP A 89 10.21 -17.85 5.39
CA ASP A 89 10.75 -16.85 4.45
C ASP A 89 10.37 -17.10 2.99
N ARG A 90 9.21 -17.70 2.73
CA ARG A 90 8.71 -18.01 1.40
C ARG A 90 7.31 -17.45 1.19
N ALA A 91 7.15 -16.60 0.21
CA ALA A 91 5.85 -16.03 -0.16
C ALA A 91 4.84 -17.12 -0.61
N SER A 92 5.33 -18.24 -1.16
CA SER A 92 4.49 -19.39 -1.52
C SER A 92 3.75 -19.97 -0.32
N THR A 93 4.34 -19.96 0.90
CA THR A 93 3.65 -20.42 2.12
C THR A 93 2.35 -19.66 2.36
N VAL A 94 2.37 -18.35 2.17
CA VAL A 94 1.18 -17.49 2.33
C VAL A 94 0.19 -17.72 1.20
N LEU A 95 0.68 -17.79 -0.04
CA LEU A 95 -0.17 -17.99 -1.21
C LEU A 95 -0.87 -19.34 -1.18
N ASP A 96 -0.12 -20.42 -0.93
CA ASP A 96 -0.64 -21.80 -0.95
C ASP A 96 -1.70 -21.98 0.15
N ALA A 97 -1.49 -21.41 1.33
CA ALA A 97 -2.47 -21.42 2.42
C ALA A 97 -3.78 -20.68 2.04
N LEU A 98 -3.66 -19.50 1.41
CA LEU A 98 -4.84 -18.76 0.94
C LEU A 98 -5.59 -19.49 -0.17
N VAL A 99 -4.86 -20.04 -1.16
CA VAL A 99 -5.45 -20.78 -2.29
C VAL A 99 -6.10 -22.09 -1.81
N GLY A 100 -5.45 -22.78 -0.89
CA GLY A 100 -6.03 -23.97 -0.22
C GLY A 100 -7.36 -23.64 0.45
N ALA A 101 -7.38 -22.62 1.31
CA ALA A 101 -8.59 -22.19 1.99
C ALA A 101 -9.71 -21.74 1.04
N VAL A 102 -9.36 -21.10 -0.09
CA VAL A 102 -10.31 -20.71 -1.13
C VAL A 102 -10.95 -21.95 -1.79
N ARG A 103 -10.14 -22.97 -2.10
CA ARG A 103 -10.63 -24.25 -2.67
C ARG A 103 -11.48 -25.04 -1.67
N ASP A 104 -11.04 -25.13 -0.43
CA ASP A 104 -11.74 -25.84 0.63
C ASP A 104 -13.11 -25.20 0.93
N ALA A 105 -13.25 -23.88 0.72
CA ALA A 105 -14.52 -23.17 0.81
C ALA A 105 -15.42 -23.36 -0.43
N GLY A 106 -15.03 -24.15 -1.42
CA GLY A 106 -15.82 -24.43 -2.62
C GLY A 106 -15.85 -23.30 -3.66
N VAL A 107 -14.89 -22.38 -3.62
CA VAL A 107 -14.79 -21.31 -4.62
C VAL A 107 -14.29 -21.88 -5.94
N GLU A 108 -15.04 -21.66 -7.04
CA GLU A 108 -14.56 -21.93 -8.39
C GLU A 108 -13.51 -20.87 -8.77
N VAL A 109 -12.29 -21.31 -9.11
CA VAL A 109 -11.20 -20.43 -9.54
C VAL A 109 -10.95 -20.65 -11.04
N ARG A 110 -11.08 -19.59 -11.82
CA ARG A 110 -10.84 -19.60 -13.27
C ARG A 110 -9.69 -18.66 -13.61
N CYS A 111 -8.50 -19.22 -13.84
CA CYS A 111 -7.30 -18.51 -14.31
C CYS A 111 -7.28 -18.40 -15.83
N GLY A 112 -6.53 -17.40 -16.35
CA GLY A 112 -6.47 -17.13 -17.79
C GLY A 112 -7.76 -16.53 -18.34
N TYR A 113 -8.66 -16.08 -17.46
CA TYR A 113 -9.91 -15.43 -17.83
C TYR A 113 -9.83 -13.94 -17.54
N ARG A 114 -9.45 -13.16 -18.54
CA ARG A 114 -9.41 -11.72 -18.44
C ARG A 114 -10.80 -11.14 -18.57
N VAL A 115 -11.20 -10.31 -17.61
CA VAL A 115 -12.43 -9.52 -17.69
C VAL A 115 -12.12 -8.25 -18.49
N GLU A 116 -12.68 -8.15 -19.69
CA GLU A 116 -12.51 -6.98 -20.56
C GLU A 116 -13.66 -5.97 -20.39
N THR A 117 -14.88 -6.46 -20.17
CA THR A 117 -16.08 -5.63 -20.04
C THR A 117 -16.97 -6.12 -18.91
N ILE A 118 -17.66 -5.16 -18.28
CA ILE A 118 -18.74 -5.41 -17.35
C ILE A 118 -19.90 -4.48 -17.72
N GLU A 119 -21.02 -5.06 -18.07
CA GLU A 119 -22.26 -4.34 -18.34
C GLU A 119 -23.10 -4.17 -17.08
N ARG A 120 -24.05 -3.25 -17.09
CA ARG A 120 -25.01 -3.09 -15.99
C ARG A 120 -25.80 -4.40 -15.77
N GLY A 121 -26.03 -4.74 -14.51
CA GLY A 121 -26.58 -6.06 -14.13
C GLY A 121 -25.54 -7.17 -14.12
N PHE A 122 -24.23 -6.77 -14.11
CA PHE A 122 -23.06 -7.63 -13.95
C PHE A 122 -22.98 -8.76 -14.98
N VAL A 123 -23.12 -8.39 -16.26
CA VAL A 123 -22.81 -9.28 -17.39
C VAL A 123 -21.32 -9.07 -17.73
N ILE A 124 -20.52 -10.10 -17.47
CA ILE A 124 -19.07 -10.08 -17.62
C ILE A 124 -18.73 -10.65 -18.99
N ASN A 125 -17.99 -9.91 -19.82
CA ASN A 125 -17.59 -10.28 -21.19
C ASN A 125 -18.78 -10.75 -22.08
N GLY A 126 -20.00 -10.30 -21.80
CA GLY A 126 -21.19 -10.70 -22.55
C GLY A 126 -21.70 -12.14 -22.27
N GLU A 127 -21.02 -12.92 -21.42
CA GLU A 127 -21.33 -14.35 -21.24
C GLU A 127 -21.65 -14.79 -19.79
N LEU A 128 -20.94 -14.25 -18.80
CA LEU A 128 -21.16 -14.61 -17.39
C LEU A 128 -22.07 -13.60 -16.72
N ARG A 129 -22.98 -14.08 -15.89
CA ARG A 129 -23.87 -13.21 -15.09
C ARG A 129 -23.67 -13.45 -13.61
N ALA A 130 -23.69 -12.37 -12.84
CA ALA A 130 -23.60 -12.42 -11.38
C ALA A 130 -24.65 -11.49 -10.77
N ASN A 131 -25.17 -11.86 -9.60
CA ASN A 131 -26.06 -10.99 -8.82
C ASN A 131 -25.26 -9.90 -8.08
N ARG A 132 -24.01 -10.19 -7.77
CA ARG A 132 -23.08 -9.30 -7.07
C ARG A 132 -21.68 -9.45 -7.65
N LEU A 133 -20.93 -8.37 -7.60
CA LEU A 133 -19.58 -8.30 -8.16
C LEU A 133 -18.63 -7.70 -7.13
N ILE A 134 -17.45 -8.30 -6.96
CA ILE A 134 -16.37 -7.73 -6.17
C ILE A 134 -15.19 -7.41 -7.09
N LEU A 135 -14.83 -6.13 -7.22
CA LEU A 135 -13.63 -5.69 -7.92
C LEU A 135 -12.43 -5.68 -6.96
N ALA A 136 -11.53 -6.61 -7.15
CA ALA A 136 -10.28 -6.77 -6.41
C ALA A 136 -9.08 -6.79 -7.37
N THR A 137 -9.12 -5.95 -8.40
CA THR A 137 -8.21 -5.96 -9.55
C THR A 137 -6.84 -5.37 -9.26
N GLY A 138 -6.63 -4.78 -8.07
CA GLY A 138 -5.41 -4.06 -7.74
C GLY A 138 -5.32 -2.71 -8.44
N GLY A 139 -4.12 -2.15 -8.46
CA GLY A 139 -3.81 -0.87 -9.08
C GLY A 139 -3.16 -1.01 -10.45
N ARG A 140 -2.04 -0.26 -10.64
CA ARG A 140 -1.25 -0.23 -11.88
C ARG A 140 0.22 -0.56 -11.64
N SER A 141 0.63 -0.77 -10.38
CA SER A 141 2.03 -1.06 -10.03
C SER A 141 2.43 -2.48 -10.38
N VAL A 142 3.64 -2.64 -10.90
CA VAL A 142 4.20 -3.91 -11.42
C VAL A 142 3.21 -4.60 -12.38
N PRO A 143 2.91 -4.01 -13.56
CA PRO A 143 1.84 -4.47 -14.46
C PRO A 143 1.96 -5.94 -14.87
N LYS A 144 3.18 -6.48 -14.90
CA LYS A 144 3.47 -7.89 -15.19
C LYS A 144 2.81 -8.88 -14.23
N THR A 145 2.34 -8.42 -13.08
CA THR A 145 1.62 -9.24 -12.09
C THR A 145 0.11 -9.29 -12.30
N GLY A 146 -0.42 -8.61 -13.31
CA GLY A 146 -1.86 -8.47 -13.58
C GLY A 146 -2.46 -7.14 -13.11
N SER A 147 -1.71 -6.33 -12.34
CA SER A 147 -2.12 -4.98 -11.91
C SER A 147 -1.78 -3.95 -13.00
N ASP A 148 -2.49 -3.98 -14.13
CA ASP A 148 -2.22 -3.13 -15.29
C ASP A 148 -3.09 -1.85 -15.36
N GLY A 149 -3.97 -1.67 -14.38
CA GLY A 149 -4.88 -0.54 -14.28
C GLY A 149 -6.21 -0.72 -15.02
N HIS A 150 -6.44 -1.85 -15.67
CA HIS A 150 -7.69 -2.12 -16.38
C HIS A 150 -8.91 -2.08 -15.44
N GLY A 151 -8.75 -2.49 -14.19
CA GLY A 151 -9.79 -2.41 -13.16
C GLY A 151 -10.39 -1.02 -12.97
N TYR A 152 -9.62 0.04 -13.17
CA TYR A 152 -10.12 1.42 -13.13
C TYR A 152 -11.05 1.73 -14.31
N LEU A 153 -10.82 1.14 -15.47
CA LEU A 153 -11.71 1.29 -16.63
C LEU A 153 -13.04 0.57 -16.35
N LEU A 154 -12.98 -0.63 -15.77
CA LEU A 154 -14.16 -1.37 -15.35
C LEU A 154 -14.96 -0.62 -14.28
N ALA A 155 -14.31 -0.06 -13.28
CA ALA A 155 -14.98 0.75 -12.26
C ALA A 155 -15.66 1.99 -12.87
N ARG A 156 -14.99 2.68 -13.81
CA ARG A 156 -15.56 3.85 -14.51
C ARG A 156 -16.76 3.48 -15.38
N SER A 157 -16.73 2.34 -16.07
CA SER A 157 -17.89 1.88 -16.87
C SER A 157 -19.12 1.61 -16.02
N LEU A 158 -18.93 1.33 -14.71
CA LEU A 158 -19.99 1.15 -13.73
C LEU A 158 -20.39 2.46 -13.01
N GLY A 159 -19.80 3.60 -13.40
CA GLY A 159 -20.16 4.94 -12.92
C GLY A 159 -19.24 5.53 -11.84
N HIS A 160 -18.18 4.83 -11.44
CA HIS A 160 -17.20 5.35 -10.49
C HIS A 160 -16.28 6.40 -11.09
N THR A 161 -15.73 7.26 -10.23
CA THR A 161 -14.63 8.15 -10.58
C THR A 161 -13.29 7.58 -10.12
N THR A 162 -12.20 8.19 -10.53
CA THR A 162 -10.87 7.90 -10.01
C THR A 162 -10.11 9.19 -9.77
N THR A 163 -9.42 9.28 -8.66
CA THR A 163 -8.41 10.32 -8.43
C THR A 163 -7.21 10.14 -9.38
N PRO A 164 -6.34 11.14 -9.56
CA PRO A 164 -5.13 10.99 -10.37
C PRO A 164 -4.28 9.80 -9.91
N LEU A 165 -3.91 8.94 -10.85
CA LEU A 165 -3.09 7.76 -10.60
C LEU A 165 -1.63 8.08 -10.83
N PHE A 166 -0.77 7.76 -9.86
CA PHE A 166 0.68 7.89 -10.00
C PHE A 166 1.43 6.80 -9.23
N PRO A 167 2.69 6.49 -9.60
CA PRO A 167 3.48 5.48 -8.89
C PRO A 167 3.83 5.97 -7.49
N ALA A 168 3.71 5.08 -6.51
CA ALA A 168 4.10 5.30 -5.12
C ALA A 168 4.98 4.16 -4.62
N LEU A 169 5.76 4.40 -3.57
CA LEU A 169 6.82 3.48 -3.13
C LEU A 169 7.73 3.10 -4.30
N VAL A 170 8.24 4.13 -4.99
CA VAL A 170 9.01 4.01 -6.22
C VAL A 170 10.40 4.60 -6.05
N PRO A 171 11.48 3.98 -6.56
CA PRO A 171 12.81 4.57 -6.55
C PRO A 171 12.86 5.88 -7.34
N LEU A 172 13.67 6.84 -6.84
CA LEU A 172 13.83 8.17 -7.41
C LEU A 172 15.11 8.24 -8.25
N ILE A 173 15.03 8.93 -9.38
CA ILE A 173 16.12 9.13 -10.32
C ILE A 173 16.80 10.47 -10.04
N LEU A 174 18.11 10.48 -9.87
CA LEU A 174 18.91 11.69 -9.75
C LEU A 174 19.31 12.25 -11.13
N GLU A 175 19.81 13.48 -11.14
CA GLU A 175 20.47 14.02 -12.32
C GLU A 175 21.56 13.07 -12.82
N ARG A 176 21.75 13.07 -14.14
CA ARG A 176 22.74 12.22 -14.78
C ARG A 176 24.14 12.51 -14.22
N ASP A 177 24.90 11.43 -14.01
CA ASP A 177 26.29 11.47 -13.52
C ASP A 177 26.47 12.18 -12.17
N HIS A 178 25.40 12.29 -11.36
CA HIS A 178 25.51 12.84 -10.01
C HIS A 178 26.39 11.94 -9.13
N TRP A 179 27.28 12.54 -8.33
CA TRP A 179 28.30 11.83 -7.54
C TRP A 179 27.74 10.76 -6.60
N LEU A 180 26.51 10.92 -6.10
CA LEU A 180 25.84 9.91 -5.26
C LEU A 180 25.62 8.58 -6.00
N THR A 181 25.51 8.57 -7.31
CA THR A 181 25.31 7.33 -8.09
C THR A 181 26.56 6.44 -8.09
N ALA A 182 27.76 7.03 -7.88
CA ALA A 182 29.00 6.28 -7.70
C ALA A 182 29.04 5.49 -6.38
N LEU A 183 28.16 5.83 -5.41
CA LEU A 183 28.04 5.13 -4.13
C LEU A 183 27.07 3.94 -4.20
N SER A 184 26.69 3.51 -5.40
CA SER A 184 25.75 2.39 -5.57
C SER A 184 26.07 1.18 -4.67
N GLY A 185 25.04 0.66 -4.01
CA GLY A 185 25.13 -0.43 -3.02
C GLY A 185 25.39 0.04 -1.59
N THR A 186 25.68 1.33 -1.35
CA THR A 186 25.85 1.87 0.01
C THR A 186 24.49 2.30 0.59
N SER A 187 24.22 1.93 1.84
CA SER A 187 23.04 2.39 2.60
C SER A 187 23.45 3.32 3.73
N VAL A 188 22.60 4.26 4.08
CA VAL A 188 22.79 5.18 5.22
C VAL A 188 21.44 5.50 5.85
N GLU A 189 21.38 5.63 7.19
CA GLU A 189 20.22 6.22 7.85
C GLU A 189 20.14 7.71 7.52
N ALA A 190 18.98 8.16 7.08
CA ALA A 190 18.76 9.54 6.68
C ALA A 190 17.36 10.02 7.06
N GLU A 191 17.23 11.34 7.24
CA GLU A 191 15.94 12.01 7.23
C GLU A 191 15.78 12.73 5.89
N LEU A 192 14.75 12.38 5.12
CA LEU A 192 14.38 13.08 3.90
C LEU A 192 13.36 14.18 4.20
N ILE A 193 13.57 15.35 3.61
CA ILE A 193 12.75 16.55 3.83
C ILE A 193 12.32 17.10 2.48
N LEU A 194 11.00 17.12 2.25
CA LEU A 194 10.41 17.73 1.07
C LEU A 194 10.16 19.22 1.35
N ARG A 195 11.00 20.10 0.76
CA ARG A 195 10.98 21.54 1.03
C ARG A 195 9.64 22.17 0.62
N GLY A 196 9.19 23.15 1.40
CA GLY A 196 7.90 23.80 1.18
C GLY A 196 6.70 23.00 1.66
N THR A 197 6.94 21.86 2.30
CA THR A 197 5.91 21.01 2.93
C THR A 197 6.32 20.59 4.34
N ASN A 198 5.41 19.90 5.04
CA ASN A 198 5.69 19.29 6.34
C ASN A 198 6.11 17.81 6.22
N HIS A 199 6.32 17.31 5.00
CA HIS A 199 6.68 15.91 4.80
C HIS A 199 8.15 15.68 5.17
N ARG A 200 8.33 14.79 6.13
CA ARG A 200 9.62 14.29 6.61
C ARG A 200 9.49 12.78 6.82
N GLU A 201 10.46 12.04 6.32
CA GLU A 201 10.54 10.60 6.54
C GLU A 201 11.95 10.25 6.99
N ARG A 202 12.08 9.36 7.99
CA ARG A 202 13.36 8.88 8.51
C ARG A 202 13.48 7.38 8.32
N GLY A 203 14.66 6.91 7.90
CA GLY A 203 14.97 5.50 7.72
C GLY A 203 16.14 5.28 6.77
N SER A 204 16.33 4.03 6.38
CA SER A 204 17.44 3.64 5.52
C SER A 204 17.24 4.09 4.07
N MET A 205 18.22 4.85 3.55
CA MET A 205 18.37 5.28 2.16
C MET A 205 19.46 4.47 1.48
N LEU A 206 19.17 3.95 0.29
CA LEU A 206 20.09 3.19 -0.54
C LEU A 206 20.49 4.00 -1.78
N PHE A 207 21.77 4.20 -2.00
CA PHE A 207 22.28 4.74 -3.25
C PHE A 207 22.31 3.65 -4.32
N THR A 208 21.91 4.01 -5.54
CA THR A 208 21.87 3.12 -6.70
C THR A 208 22.55 3.79 -7.90
N HIS A 209 22.87 3.03 -8.93
CA HIS A 209 23.49 3.55 -10.15
C HIS A 209 22.63 4.55 -10.94
N PHE A 210 21.33 4.65 -10.66
CA PHE A 210 20.39 5.60 -11.28
C PHE A 210 19.92 6.70 -10.32
N GLY A 211 20.20 6.57 -9.01
CA GLY A 211 19.72 7.52 -8.00
C GLY A 211 19.51 6.88 -6.65
N LEU A 212 18.28 6.93 -6.13
CA LEU A 212 17.95 6.62 -4.74
C LEU A 212 16.87 5.57 -4.63
N SER A 213 16.99 4.69 -3.62
CA SER A 213 16.02 3.69 -3.22
C SER A 213 16.09 3.48 -1.69
N GLY A 214 15.53 2.40 -1.19
CA GLY A 214 15.46 2.09 0.23
C GLY A 214 14.19 2.62 0.89
N PRO A 215 13.84 2.12 2.07
CA PRO A 215 12.55 2.38 2.70
C PRO A 215 12.18 3.86 2.79
N VAL A 216 13.08 4.72 3.28
CA VAL A 216 12.80 6.15 3.42
C VAL A 216 12.54 6.85 2.08
N VAL A 217 13.25 6.44 1.02
CA VAL A 217 13.06 7.00 -0.32
C VAL A 217 11.73 6.56 -0.90
N LEU A 218 11.37 5.28 -0.71
CA LEU A 218 10.10 4.74 -1.18
C LEU A 218 8.92 5.46 -0.51
N ASP A 219 8.95 5.64 0.81
CA ASP A 219 7.90 6.35 1.54
C ASP A 219 7.82 7.84 1.13
N MET A 220 8.96 8.52 0.96
CA MET A 220 9.01 9.91 0.50
C MET A 220 8.57 10.09 -0.95
N SER A 221 8.79 9.09 -1.81
CA SER A 221 8.54 9.17 -3.25
C SER A 221 7.10 9.54 -3.59
N ARG A 222 6.15 9.01 -2.83
CA ARG A 222 4.72 9.30 -2.98
C ARG A 222 4.45 10.81 -2.90
N HIS A 223 5.04 11.48 -1.94
CA HIS A 223 4.86 12.92 -1.73
C HIS A 223 5.58 13.75 -2.79
N TRP A 224 6.78 13.32 -3.19
CA TRP A 224 7.55 13.97 -4.24
C TRP A 224 6.82 13.90 -5.60
N VAL A 225 6.33 12.71 -5.99
CA VAL A 225 5.61 12.52 -7.26
C VAL A 225 4.30 13.31 -7.28
N ALA A 226 3.54 13.29 -6.18
CA ALA A 226 2.30 14.06 -6.06
C ALA A 226 2.54 15.58 -6.23
N GLN A 227 3.57 16.13 -5.60
CA GLN A 227 3.90 17.55 -5.69
C GLN A 227 4.42 17.92 -7.09
N ARG A 228 5.23 17.08 -7.72
CA ARG A 228 5.70 17.27 -9.09
C ARG A 228 4.56 17.43 -10.07
N GLY A 229 3.48 16.66 -9.90
CA GLY A 229 2.29 16.75 -10.73
C GLY A 229 1.49 18.06 -10.56
N GLN A 230 1.69 18.77 -9.44
CA GLN A 230 0.94 19.99 -9.12
C GLN A 230 1.73 21.28 -9.36
N ALA A 231 3.01 21.32 -9.01
CA ALA A 231 3.78 22.57 -8.90
C ALA A 231 5.18 22.53 -9.55
N GLY A 232 5.51 21.51 -10.32
CA GLY A 232 6.84 21.34 -10.91
C GLY A 232 7.79 20.52 -10.03
N ALA A 233 9.12 20.59 -10.27
CA ALA A 233 10.09 19.76 -9.57
C ALA A 233 10.26 20.19 -8.10
N PRO A 234 9.79 19.39 -7.14
CA PRO A 234 9.93 19.73 -5.73
C PRO A 234 11.37 19.50 -5.24
N LEU A 235 11.82 20.33 -4.31
CA LEU A 235 13.16 20.23 -3.74
C LEU A 235 13.17 19.19 -2.63
N LEU A 236 13.98 18.15 -2.80
CA LEU A 236 14.23 17.12 -1.81
C LEU A 236 15.61 17.30 -1.19
N HIS A 237 15.68 17.28 0.14
CA HIS A 237 16.94 17.33 0.89
C HIS A 237 17.07 16.10 1.80
N ALA A 238 18.32 15.71 2.07
CA ALA A 238 18.64 14.69 3.05
C ALA A 238 19.45 15.26 4.21
N ASN A 239 19.09 14.88 5.44
CA ASN A 239 20.00 14.89 6.57
C ASN A 239 20.57 13.47 6.75
N LEU A 240 21.85 13.30 6.52
CA LEU A 240 22.57 12.01 6.60
C LEU A 240 22.97 11.63 8.04
N LEU A 241 22.77 12.54 8.98
CA LEU A 241 22.90 12.34 10.43
C LEU A 241 21.64 12.87 11.12
N PRO A 242 20.52 12.13 11.10
CA PRO A 242 19.19 12.63 11.49
C PRO A 242 19.10 13.25 12.90
N ASP A 243 20.01 12.89 13.79
CA ASP A 243 20.06 13.39 15.16
C ASP A 243 20.94 14.65 15.31
N GLU A 244 21.58 15.10 14.22
CA GLU A 244 22.44 16.29 14.19
C GLU A 244 21.75 17.46 13.50
N THR A 245 22.01 18.65 14.01
CA THR A 245 21.73 19.94 13.36
C THR A 245 23.01 20.55 12.81
N PHE A 246 22.88 21.62 12.02
CA PHE A 246 24.03 22.37 11.56
C PHE A 246 24.91 22.84 12.73
N GLU A 247 24.28 23.37 13.78
CA GLU A 247 24.97 23.95 14.95
C GLU A 247 25.63 22.86 15.82
N SER A 248 24.98 21.71 16.01
CA SER A 248 25.55 20.62 16.78
C SER A 248 26.77 20.02 16.08
N LEU A 249 26.66 19.77 14.77
CA LEU A 249 27.75 19.20 13.98
C LEU A 249 28.93 20.20 13.83
N GLU A 250 28.64 21.52 13.68
CA GLU A 250 29.69 22.54 13.64
C GLU A 250 30.46 22.60 14.95
N ARG A 251 29.79 22.59 16.07
CA ARG A 251 30.41 22.60 17.41
C ARG A 251 31.29 21.37 17.63
N GLU A 252 30.83 20.18 17.27
CA GLU A 252 31.60 18.96 17.42
C GLU A 252 32.81 18.92 16.47
N LEU A 253 32.63 19.38 15.23
CA LEU A 253 33.73 19.46 14.26
C LEU A 253 34.83 20.43 14.76
N LEU A 254 34.45 21.56 15.37
CA LEU A 254 35.40 22.53 15.94
C LEU A 254 36.13 22.00 17.18
N ALA A 255 35.47 21.11 17.97
CA ALA A 255 36.04 20.48 19.14
C ALA A 255 36.91 19.24 18.82
N ALA A 256 36.83 18.76 17.57
CA ALA A 256 37.56 17.56 17.14
C ALA A 256 39.08 17.82 17.00
N ASN A 257 39.85 16.73 17.03
CA ASN A 257 41.30 16.81 16.84
C ASN A 257 41.65 17.45 15.48
N ALA A 258 42.44 18.54 15.53
CA ALA A 258 42.84 19.31 14.34
C ALA A 258 43.60 18.48 13.27
N HIS A 259 44.26 17.40 13.65
CA HIS A 259 44.95 16.48 12.73
C HIS A 259 44.06 15.41 12.11
N MET A 260 42.84 15.21 12.66
CA MET A 260 41.84 14.28 12.12
C MET A 260 41.36 14.79 10.76
N THR A 261 41.16 13.87 9.81
CA THR A 261 40.52 14.20 8.52
C THR A 261 39.02 14.23 8.65
N VAL A 262 38.36 15.04 7.80
CA VAL A 262 36.88 15.10 7.75
C VAL A 262 36.25 13.71 7.50
N PRO A 263 36.71 12.89 6.53
CA PRO A 263 36.18 11.55 6.35
C PRO A 263 36.24 10.69 7.62
N ASN A 264 37.36 10.71 8.35
CA ASN A 264 37.47 9.97 9.59
C ASN A 264 36.53 10.49 10.69
N PHE A 265 36.31 11.79 10.76
CA PHE A 265 35.34 12.39 11.67
C PHE A 265 33.92 11.94 11.34
N LEU A 266 33.50 12.06 10.06
CA LEU A 266 32.18 11.67 9.61
C LEU A 266 31.92 10.17 9.77
N HIS A 267 32.94 9.33 9.49
CA HIS A 267 32.85 7.89 9.72
C HIS A 267 32.64 7.56 11.20
N ARG A 268 33.34 8.24 12.12
CA ARG A 268 33.11 8.11 13.57
C ARG A 268 31.71 8.55 14.01
N LYS A 269 31.09 9.45 13.28
CA LYS A 269 29.70 9.88 13.49
C LYS A 269 28.67 8.87 12.92
N GLY A 270 29.13 7.79 12.26
CA GLY A 270 28.28 6.71 11.75
C GLY A 270 28.00 6.76 10.24
N LEU A 271 28.60 7.68 9.50
CA LEU A 271 28.47 7.63 8.04
C LEU A 271 29.30 6.47 7.46
N PRO A 272 28.78 5.76 6.44
CA PRO A 272 29.57 4.79 5.69
C PRO A 272 30.88 5.38 5.16
N GLU A 273 31.98 4.63 5.23
CA GLU A 273 33.31 5.11 4.82
C GLU A 273 33.32 5.70 3.41
N ARG A 274 32.79 4.97 2.43
CA ARG A 274 32.69 5.46 1.03
C ARG A 274 31.94 6.79 0.89
N LEU A 275 30.89 7.00 1.69
CA LEU A 275 30.12 8.24 1.70
C LEU A 275 30.92 9.37 2.36
N ALA A 276 31.57 9.11 3.49
CA ALA A 276 32.42 10.07 4.17
C ALA A 276 33.60 10.51 3.29
N GLU A 277 34.25 9.59 2.58
CA GLU A 277 35.30 9.89 1.61
C GLU A 277 34.79 10.74 0.42
N ALA A 278 33.63 10.42 -0.11
CA ALA A 278 33.01 11.16 -1.22
C ALA A 278 32.63 12.61 -0.84
N ILE A 279 32.19 12.85 0.41
CA ILE A 279 31.98 14.20 0.96
C ILE A 279 33.35 14.94 1.00
N GLY A 280 34.39 14.19 1.32
CA GLY A 280 35.76 14.66 1.25
C GLY A 280 36.13 15.65 2.35
N GLY A 281 37.32 16.25 2.16
CA GLY A 281 37.89 17.24 3.06
C GLY A 281 39.23 16.82 3.64
N GLY A 282 40.07 17.81 3.96
CA GLY A 282 41.39 17.63 4.55
C GLY A 282 41.36 17.49 6.06
N ALA A 283 42.51 17.78 6.70
CA ALA A 283 42.60 17.85 8.15
C ALA A 283 41.70 18.99 8.70
N ILE A 284 40.94 18.71 9.75
CA ILE A 284 39.96 19.62 10.33
C ILE A 284 40.57 20.98 10.67
N GLY A 285 41.78 21.01 11.27
CA GLY A 285 42.44 22.23 11.67
C GLY A 285 42.92 23.12 10.48
N LYS A 286 42.86 22.61 9.24
CA LYS A 286 43.21 23.37 8.03
C LYS A 286 41.97 23.89 7.27
N LEU A 287 40.78 23.55 7.71
CA LEU A 287 39.53 23.97 7.04
C LEU A 287 39.27 25.46 7.24
N THR A 288 39.02 26.17 6.16
CA THR A 288 38.45 27.50 6.21
C THR A 288 37.01 27.43 6.79
N ARG A 289 36.50 28.58 7.24
CA ARG A 289 35.10 28.68 7.70
C ARG A 289 34.10 28.27 6.61
N GLU A 290 34.39 28.62 5.37
CA GLU A 290 33.51 28.34 4.23
C GLU A 290 33.51 26.85 3.88
N GLU A 291 34.69 26.21 3.82
CA GLU A 291 34.82 24.77 3.59
C GLU A 291 34.09 23.97 4.70
N ARG A 292 34.29 24.34 5.96
CA ARG A 292 33.63 23.73 7.09
C ARG A 292 32.10 23.81 6.95
N ARG A 293 31.55 24.99 6.67
CA ARG A 293 30.10 25.17 6.47
C ARG A 293 29.56 24.40 5.29
N ARG A 294 30.30 24.33 4.20
CA ARG A 294 29.96 23.53 3.01
C ARG A 294 29.88 22.05 3.37
N ILE A 295 30.89 21.53 4.06
CA ILE A 295 30.92 20.12 4.50
C ILE A 295 29.73 19.82 5.41
N ILE A 296 29.47 20.65 6.41
CA ILE A 296 28.32 20.45 7.32
C ILE A 296 27.01 20.42 6.56
N ARG A 297 26.78 21.38 5.63
CA ARG A 297 25.56 21.40 4.81
C ARG A 297 25.44 20.17 3.91
N SER A 298 26.54 19.67 3.36
CA SER A 298 26.49 18.43 2.56
C SER A 298 26.19 17.18 3.39
N VAL A 299 26.15 17.29 4.73
CA VAL A 299 25.73 16.21 5.64
C VAL A 299 24.30 16.41 6.12
N VAL A 300 23.96 17.59 6.64
CA VAL A 300 22.67 17.82 7.32
C VAL A 300 21.61 18.47 6.42
N GLU A 301 21.99 19.02 5.27
CA GLU A 301 21.09 19.70 4.32
C GLU A 301 21.43 19.34 2.86
N LEU A 302 21.85 18.10 2.62
CA LEU A 302 22.27 17.65 1.30
C LEU A 302 21.13 17.77 0.29
N PRO A 303 21.22 18.62 -0.74
CA PRO A 303 20.23 18.67 -1.79
C PRO A 303 20.31 17.41 -2.66
N LEU A 304 19.16 16.86 -2.95
CA LEU A 304 19.01 15.67 -3.81
C LEU A 304 18.37 16.13 -5.13
N PRO A 305 19.12 16.22 -6.23
CA PRO A 305 18.63 16.71 -7.52
C PRO A 305 17.83 15.60 -8.22
N VAL A 306 16.64 15.33 -7.70
CA VAL A 306 15.73 14.33 -8.24
C VAL A 306 15.07 14.87 -9.51
N THR A 307 15.21 14.15 -10.61
CA THR A 307 14.66 14.49 -11.92
C THR A 307 13.42 13.68 -12.29
N GLY A 308 13.22 12.52 -11.65
CA GLY A 308 12.11 11.63 -11.95
C GLY A 308 12.00 10.46 -10.99
N ASP A 309 11.09 9.57 -11.34
CA ASP A 309 10.89 8.28 -10.70
C ASP A 309 10.97 7.14 -11.73
N ARG A 310 11.04 5.90 -11.27
CA ARG A 310 11.15 4.73 -12.16
C ARG A 310 9.81 4.21 -12.71
N GLY A 311 8.72 4.94 -12.48
CA GLY A 311 7.41 4.61 -13.01
C GLY A 311 6.75 3.38 -12.38
N PHE A 312 5.59 3.03 -12.91
CA PHE A 312 4.76 1.93 -12.41
C PHE A 312 5.43 0.55 -12.47
N ASP A 313 6.38 0.34 -13.37
CA ASP A 313 7.09 -0.95 -13.49
C ASP A 313 7.93 -1.27 -12.25
N TYR A 314 8.33 -0.24 -11.50
CA TYR A 314 9.17 -0.34 -10.31
C TYR A 314 8.49 0.17 -9.04
N ALA A 315 7.27 0.64 -9.13
CA ALA A 315 6.48 1.06 -7.99
C ALA A 315 5.90 -0.14 -7.24
N GLU A 316 6.00 -0.16 -5.92
CA GLU A 316 5.37 -1.21 -5.11
C GLU A 316 3.84 -1.09 -5.13
N VAL A 317 3.32 0.16 -5.15
CA VAL A 317 1.88 0.45 -5.12
C VAL A 317 1.52 1.61 -6.04
N THR A 318 0.21 1.74 -6.31
CA THR A 318 -0.41 2.85 -7.01
C THR A 318 -1.03 3.80 -5.99
N ALA A 319 -0.69 5.07 -6.05
CA ALA A 319 -1.43 6.13 -5.37
C ALA A 319 -2.58 6.61 -6.24
N GLY A 320 -3.67 7.02 -5.60
CA GLY A 320 -4.94 7.31 -6.28
C GLY A 320 -5.78 6.05 -6.49
N GLY A 321 -6.98 6.24 -7.00
CA GLY A 321 -7.93 5.15 -7.21
C GLY A 321 -9.38 5.60 -7.07
N VAL A 322 -10.29 4.66 -6.85
CA VAL A 322 -11.70 4.95 -6.58
C VAL A 322 -11.80 5.61 -5.20
N PRO A 323 -12.41 6.82 -5.09
CA PRO A 323 -12.51 7.53 -3.81
C PRO A 323 -13.33 6.75 -2.77
N LEU A 324 -12.87 6.76 -1.52
CA LEU A 324 -13.60 6.13 -0.42
C LEU A 324 -14.98 6.77 -0.15
N SER A 325 -15.23 7.99 -0.62
CA SER A 325 -16.55 8.63 -0.57
C SER A 325 -17.60 7.93 -1.41
N GLU A 326 -17.18 7.21 -2.45
CA GLU A 326 -18.07 6.43 -3.33
C GLU A 326 -18.34 5.01 -2.81
N VAL A 327 -17.83 4.67 -1.62
CA VAL A 327 -17.93 3.32 -1.03
C VAL A 327 -18.56 3.39 0.35
N ASN A 328 -19.41 2.43 0.68
CA ASN A 328 -19.89 2.23 2.04
C ASN A 328 -18.82 1.53 2.87
N LEU A 329 -18.21 2.24 3.80
CA LEU A 329 -17.08 1.76 4.59
C LEU A 329 -17.43 0.65 5.62
N ALA A 330 -18.69 0.32 5.78
CA ALA A 330 -19.11 -0.79 6.64
C ALA A 330 -19.14 -2.12 5.87
N THR A 331 -19.39 -2.05 4.55
CA THR A 331 -19.62 -3.22 3.69
C THR A 331 -18.68 -3.32 2.51
N MET A 332 -17.99 -2.23 2.16
CA MET A 332 -17.24 -2.02 0.94
C MET A 332 -18.11 -2.02 -0.34
N GLU A 333 -19.43 -1.89 -0.19
CA GLU A 333 -20.35 -1.75 -1.32
C GLU A 333 -20.26 -0.37 -1.94
N SER A 334 -20.35 -0.32 -3.25
CA SER A 334 -20.45 0.91 -4.02
C SER A 334 -21.70 1.71 -3.66
N ARG A 335 -21.55 3.03 -3.52
CA ARG A 335 -22.69 3.97 -3.40
C ARG A 335 -23.24 4.38 -4.76
N VAL A 336 -22.54 4.02 -5.84
CA VAL A 336 -22.84 4.42 -7.22
C VAL A 336 -23.53 3.29 -7.98
N CYS A 337 -23.15 2.04 -7.71
CA CYS A 337 -23.67 0.85 -8.39
C CYS A 337 -24.00 -0.22 -7.34
N ALA A 338 -25.27 -0.40 -7.05
CA ALA A 338 -25.75 -1.37 -6.05
C ALA A 338 -25.32 -2.79 -6.42
N GLY A 339 -24.87 -3.57 -5.43
CA GLY A 339 -24.37 -4.92 -5.62
C GLY A 339 -22.94 -5.03 -6.10
N LEU A 340 -22.28 -3.87 -6.40
CA LEU A 340 -20.84 -3.81 -6.67
C LEU A 340 -20.08 -3.56 -5.37
N PHE A 341 -19.00 -4.29 -5.15
CA PHE A 341 -18.08 -4.12 -4.03
C PHE A 341 -16.67 -3.85 -4.56
N LEU A 342 -15.90 -3.04 -3.84
CA LEU A 342 -14.52 -2.72 -4.20
C LEU A 342 -13.60 -2.97 -3.00
N CYS A 343 -12.43 -3.56 -3.23
CA CYS A 343 -11.45 -3.80 -2.16
C CYS A 343 -10.00 -3.79 -2.64
N GLY A 344 -9.10 -3.53 -1.72
CA GLY A 344 -7.67 -3.49 -1.99
C GLY A 344 -7.22 -2.20 -2.68
N GLU A 345 -6.20 -2.32 -3.52
CA GLU A 345 -5.45 -1.21 -4.13
C GLU A 345 -6.23 -0.46 -5.23
N ILE A 346 -7.37 -0.97 -5.69
CA ILE A 346 -8.25 -0.22 -6.61
C ILE A 346 -8.84 1.04 -5.95
N LEU A 347 -8.90 1.06 -4.62
CA LEU A 347 -9.38 2.18 -3.82
C LEU A 347 -8.27 3.22 -3.62
N ASP A 348 -8.65 4.50 -3.48
CA ASP A 348 -7.72 5.60 -3.22
C ASP A 348 -7.16 5.54 -1.78
N VAL A 349 -6.33 4.53 -1.55
CA VAL A 349 -5.62 4.28 -0.29
C VAL A 349 -4.28 3.65 -0.61
N ASP A 350 -3.20 4.32 -0.26
CA ASP A 350 -1.85 3.79 -0.31
C ASP A 350 -1.16 3.95 1.05
N GLY A 351 -0.50 2.90 1.51
CA GLY A 351 0.23 2.85 2.78
C GLY A 351 1.74 2.89 2.59
N LYS A 352 2.47 3.12 3.69
CA LYS A 352 3.94 3.05 3.73
C LYS A 352 4.46 1.67 3.31
N ILE A 353 5.78 1.61 3.05
CA ILE A 353 6.46 0.32 2.83
C ILE A 353 6.50 -0.48 4.12
N GLY A 354 6.19 -1.79 4.06
CA GLY A 354 6.30 -2.61 5.26
C GLY A 354 5.07 -3.44 5.62
N GLY A 355 4.22 -3.80 4.64
CA GLY A 355 3.06 -4.67 4.86
C GLY A 355 1.72 -3.92 5.02
N TYR A 356 1.74 -2.59 5.08
CA TYR A 356 0.55 -1.76 5.26
C TYR A 356 -0.46 -1.95 4.12
N ASN A 357 -0.01 -2.01 2.88
CA ASN A 357 -0.88 -2.18 1.71
C ASN A 357 -1.54 -3.56 1.68
N PHE A 358 -0.85 -4.58 2.15
CA PHE A 358 -1.45 -5.90 2.36
C PHE A 358 -2.48 -5.87 3.49
N GLN A 359 -2.19 -5.21 4.62
CA GLN A 359 -3.16 -5.08 5.72
C GLN A 359 -4.46 -4.41 5.26
N TRP A 360 -4.36 -3.35 4.44
CA TRP A 360 -5.51 -2.72 3.82
C TRP A 360 -6.29 -3.69 2.92
N ALA A 361 -5.56 -4.46 2.08
CA ALA A 361 -6.18 -5.43 1.18
C ALA A 361 -6.87 -6.58 1.94
N TRP A 362 -6.27 -7.03 3.06
CA TRP A 362 -6.90 -8.04 3.92
C TRP A 362 -8.18 -7.52 4.55
N ALA A 363 -8.15 -6.35 5.16
CA ALA A 363 -9.29 -5.76 5.86
C ALA A 363 -10.44 -5.42 4.91
N SER A 364 -10.17 -4.70 3.84
CA SER A 364 -11.20 -4.32 2.85
C SER A 364 -11.74 -5.53 2.09
N GLY A 365 -10.87 -6.50 1.74
CA GLY A 365 -11.28 -7.74 1.08
C GLY A 365 -12.17 -8.60 1.96
N ARG A 366 -11.87 -8.70 3.26
CA ARG A 366 -12.72 -9.40 4.22
C ARG A 366 -14.11 -8.75 4.30
N LEU A 367 -14.19 -7.43 4.45
CA LEU A 367 -15.47 -6.71 4.50
C LEU A 367 -16.30 -6.94 3.24
N ALA A 368 -15.70 -6.73 2.05
CA ALA A 368 -16.38 -6.95 0.78
C ALA A 368 -16.93 -8.38 0.64
N GLY A 369 -16.20 -9.38 1.16
CA GLY A 369 -16.63 -10.77 1.14
C GLY A 369 -17.78 -11.06 2.11
N LEU A 370 -17.76 -10.49 3.31
CA LEU A 370 -18.80 -10.73 4.33
C LEU A 370 -20.16 -10.19 3.90
N ASP A 371 -20.21 -8.99 3.34
CA ASP A 371 -21.45 -8.29 2.99
C ASP A 371 -21.86 -8.53 1.54
N GLY A 372 -20.95 -8.96 0.69
CA GLY A 372 -21.26 -9.44 -0.66
C GLY A 372 -22.27 -10.58 -0.74
N THR A 373 -22.72 -11.11 0.41
CA THR A 373 -23.69 -12.22 0.50
C THR A 373 -25.03 -11.82 1.09
N ASN A 374 -25.15 -10.69 1.79
CA ASN A 374 -26.40 -10.24 2.40
C ASN A 374 -27.34 -9.68 1.34
N GLY A 375 -27.94 -10.54 0.50
CA GLY A 375 -29.13 -10.23 -0.27
C GLY A 375 -30.34 -10.44 0.62
N THR A 376 -31.21 -9.47 0.70
CA THR A 376 -32.58 -9.68 1.11
C THR A 376 -33.15 -10.77 0.21
N ASP A 377 -33.37 -11.96 0.75
CA ASP A 377 -34.40 -12.85 0.22
C ASP A 377 -35.70 -12.06 0.29
N GLY A 378 -36.11 -11.55 -0.87
CA GLY A 378 -37.47 -11.08 -1.02
C GLY A 378 -38.36 -12.24 -0.71
N THR A 379 -38.99 -12.22 0.45
CA THR A 379 -40.12 -13.06 0.73
C THR A 379 -41.17 -12.77 -0.34
N ASP A 380 -41.26 -13.65 -1.32
CA ASP A 380 -42.40 -13.78 -2.19
C ASP A 380 -43.60 -14.10 -1.30
N GLY A 381 -44.35 -13.06 -0.97
CA GLY A 381 -45.67 -13.19 -0.39
C GLY A 381 -46.60 -13.72 -1.45
N THR A 382 -46.74 -15.04 -1.53
CA THR A 382 -47.83 -15.63 -2.26
C THR A 382 -49.12 -15.35 -1.52
N ASP A 383 -49.95 -14.48 -2.11
CA ASP A 383 -51.37 -14.37 -1.89
C ASP A 383 -52.04 -15.75 -1.85
N GLY A 384 -52.65 -16.06 -0.75
CA GLY A 384 -53.63 -17.12 -0.59
C GLY A 384 -54.96 -16.50 -0.20
N LYS A 385 -55.71 -16.01 -1.20
CA LYS A 385 -57.17 -15.84 -1.07
C LYS A 385 -57.82 -17.20 -0.87
N ASN A 386 -58.64 -17.32 0.15
CA ASN A 386 -59.97 -17.95 0.06
C ASN A 386 -60.70 -17.58 1.34
N GLY A 387 -61.74 -17.03 1.25
CA GLY A 387 -63.10 -16.78 1.26
C GLY A 387 -63.92 -17.90 1.90
N THR A 388 -64.79 -17.56 2.72
CA THR A 388 -66.21 -17.86 2.74
C THR A 388 -66.77 -17.69 4.16
N ASP A 389 -67.71 -16.78 4.24
CA ASP A 389 -69.10 -16.93 4.73
C ASP A 389 -69.36 -17.59 6.10
N GLY A 390 -70.20 -16.89 6.83
CA GLY A 390 -71.01 -17.50 7.88
C GLY A 390 -71.43 -16.55 9.01
N THR A 391 -72.41 -15.72 8.71
CA THR A 391 -73.61 -15.34 9.45
C THR A 391 -73.70 -15.62 10.96
N ASP A 392 -74.24 -14.61 11.57
CA ASP A 392 -75.35 -14.61 12.53
C ASP A 392 -75.06 -14.65 14.05
N GLY A 393 -75.57 -13.65 14.67
CA GLY A 393 -76.52 -13.85 15.76
C GLY A 393 -76.26 -13.14 17.09
N THR A 394 -76.91 -11.99 17.25
CA THR A 394 -77.66 -11.61 18.50
C THR A 394 -76.89 -11.66 19.84
N ASP A 395 -76.86 -10.72 20.61
CA ASP A 395 -77.83 -9.89 21.37
C ASP A 395 -77.41 -9.77 22.86
N ARG A 396 -77.61 -8.58 23.40
CA ARG A 396 -77.89 -8.21 24.80
C ARG A 396 -76.74 -8.10 25.83
N THR A 397 -76.61 -6.93 26.23
CA THR A 397 -77.02 -6.19 27.47
C THR A 397 -76.11 -6.32 28.67
N ASP A 398 -75.92 -5.14 29.22
CA ASP A 398 -75.80 -4.70 30.60
C ASP A 398 -74.55 -5.04 31.45
N GLY A 399 -74.03 -3.94 31.97
CA GLY A 399 -73.18 -3.85 33.14
C GLY A 399 -72.24 -2.73 33.06
#